data_d1659b2e3c8f6174be570bc46de89818
#
_entry.id   d1659b2e3c8f6174be570bc46de89818
#
_cell.length_a   1.000
_cell.length_b   1.000
_cell.length_c   1.000
_cell.angle_alpha   90.00
_cell.angle_beta   90.00
_cell.angle_gamma   90.00
#
_symmetry.space_group_name_H-M   'P 1'
#
loop_
_entity.id
_entity.type
_entity.pdbx_description
1 polymer ?
#
loop_
_entity_poly.entity_id
_entity_poly.type
_entity_poly.pdbx_seq_one_letter_code
_entity_poly.pdbx_strand_id
1 'polypeptide(L)'
;MISAIGMVVRRELLIAFRRQADIFNPLWFFIIVITLFPLSIGPEPSLLARIAAGIVWVAALLSALLSLERLFRDDFQDGSLEQMMLLPVPLPIVVIAKVVAHWLLTGLPLILISPLLAVLLSLDFNTWLAVVMTLVIGTPTLSFIGAIGVALTVGLQKGGVLLSLLVLPLYIPILIFATSAIDAASLGMTYNGQLAILGAMLMGAITLTPFAISAALRVSVN
;
A
#
# COMPACT_ATOMS: atom_id res chain seq x y z
N MET A 1 10.12 -17.95 16.57
CA MET A 1 9.08 -17.12 15.94
C MET A 1 9.68 -15.89 15.22
N ILE A 2 10.39 -15.00 15.90
CA ILE A 2 11.03 -13.81 15.29
C ILE A 2 12.03 -14.19 14.18
N SER A 3 12.79 -15.26 14.33
CA SER A 3 13.72 -15.76 13.30
C SER A 3 13.01 -16.24 12.02
N ALA A 4 11.79 -16.80 12.14
CA ALA A 4 11.02 -17.27 10.99
C ALA A 4 10.47 -16.10 10.17
N ILE A 5 9.94 -15.06 10.83
CA ILE A 5 9.50 -13.82 10.15
C ILE A 5 10.69 -13.20 9.41
N GLY A 6 11.84 -13.07 10.07
CA GLY A 6 13.04 -12.50 9.45
C GLY A 6 13.52 -13.28 8.23
N MET A 7 13.44 -14.62 8.25
CA MET A 7 13.80 -15.46 7.11
C MET A 7 12.86 -15.26 5.93
N VAL A 8 11.54 -15.20 6.18
CA VAL A 8 10.54 -14.97 5.12
C VAL A 8 10.72 -13.58 4.52
N VAL A 9 10.80 -12.53 5.35
CA VAL A 9 11.04 -11.16 4.89
C VAL A 9 12.32 -11.07 4.06
N ARG A 10 13.41 -11.65 4.53
CA ARG A 10 14.69 -11.67 3.80
C ARG A 10 14.57 -12.39 2.45
N ARG A 11 13.85 -13.51 2.39
CA ARG A 11 13.59 -14.24 1.14
C ARG A 11 12.82 -13.35 0.15
N GLU A 12 11.72 -12.75 0.59
CA GLU A 12 10.90 -11.86 -0.24
C GLU A 12 11.69 -10.66 -0.76
N LEU A 13 12.47 -10.01 0.11
CA LEU A 13 13.34 -8.90 -0.29
C LEU A 13 14.39 -9.33 -1.33
N LEU A 14 15.04 -10.49 -1.16
CA LEU A 14 16.02 -11.00 -2.11
C LEU A 14 15.39 -11.34 -3.46
N ILE A 15 14.18 -11.89 -3.49
CA ILE A 15 13.45 -12.18 -4.73
C ILE A 15 13.10 -10.86 -5.44
N ALA A 16 12.59 -9.89 -4.71
CA ALA A 16 12.19 -8.60 -5.26
C ALA A 16 13.40 -7.81 -5.81
N PHE A 17 14.55 -7.81 -5.13
CA PHE A 17 15.77 -7.19 -5.66
C PHE A 17 16.28 -7.83 -6.96
N ARG A 18 15.96 -9.09 -7.21
CA ARG A 18 16.25 -9.74 -8.49
C ARG A 18 15.24 -9.38 -9.59
N ARG A 19 14.02 -9.02 -9.19
CA ARG A 19 12.93 -8.58 -10.09
C ARG A 19 12.67 -7.08 -9.94
N GLN A 20 13.66 -6.28 -10.27
CA GLN A 20 13.64 -4.82 -10.07
C GLN A 20 12.38 -4.13 -10.64
N ALA A 21 11.81 -4.66 -11.72
CA ALA A 21 10.58 -4.14 -12.32
C ALA A 21 9.40 -4.13 -11.33
N ASP A 22 9.35 -5.06 -10.39
CA ASP A 22 8.26 -5.16 -9.42
C ASP A 22 8.28 -4.01 -8.40
N ILE A 23 9.47 -3.46 -8.14
CA ILE A 23 9.67 -2.30 -7.27
C ILE A 23 9.50 -1.00 -8.07
N PHE A 24 10.12 -0.93 -9.25
CA PHE A 24 10.17 0.32 -10.01
C PHE A 24 8.87 0.66 -10.72
N ASN A 25 8.09 -0.32 -11.21
CA ASN A 25 6.85 -0.03 -11.94
C ASN A 25 5.81 0.74 -11.11
N PRO A 26 5.45 0.34 -9.88
CA PRO A 26 4.53 1.12 -9.04
C PRO A 26 5.08 2.51 -8.69
N LEU A 27 6.40 2.61 -8.47
CA LEU A 27 7.07 3.85 -8.13
C LEU A 27 7.08 4.84 -9.30
N TRP A 28 7.45 4.37 -10.50
CA TRP A 28 7.38 5.17 -11.73
C TRP A 28 5.96 5.62 -12.02
N PHE A 29 4.98 4.72 -11.87
CA PHE A 29 3.58 5.06 -12.03
C PHE A 29 3.17 6.20 -11.08
N PHE A 30 3.53 6.11 -9.81
CA PHE A 30 3.26 7.12 -8.81
C PHE A 30 3.88 8.48 -9.19
N ILE A 31 5.16 8.51 -9.56
CA ILE A 31 5.87 9.73 -9.98
C ILE A 31 5.23 10.33 -11.24
N ILE A 32 4.94 9.49 -12.25
CA ILE A 32 4.32 9.94 -13.50
C ILE A 32 2.97 10.59 -13.23
N VAL A 33 2.11 9.91 -12.47
CA VAL A 33 0.78 10.46 -12.15
C VAL A 33 0.92 11.83 -11.49
N ILE A 34 1.77 11.97 -10.48
CA ILE A 34 1.93 13.26 -9.77
C ILE A 34 2.52 14.34 -10.66
N THR A 35 3.50 14.03 -11.51
CA THR A 35 4.11 15.02 -12.42
C THR A 35 3.19 15.46 -13.54
N LEU A 36 2.24 14.64 -13.96
CA LEU A 36 1.26 15.01 -14.99
C LEU A 36 0.31 16.13 -14.53
N PHE A 37 0.03 16.26 -13.23
CA PHE A 37 -0.90 17.28 -12.74
C PHE A 37 -0.36 18.71 -12.94
N PRO A 38 0.85 19.08 -12.46
CA PRO A 38 1.42 20.41 -12.75
C PRO A 38 1.55 20.70 -14.25
N LEU A 39 1.81 19.68 -15.06
CA LEU A 39 1.93 19.83 -16.51
C LEU A 39 0.57 20.06 -17.20
N SER A 40 -0.50 19.43 -16.70
CA SER A 40 -1.83 19.49 -17.33
C SER A 40 -2.67 20.68 -16.86
N ILE A 41 -2.56 21.08 -15.60
CA ILE A 41 -3.38 22.15 -14.98
C ILE A 41 -2.63 23.49 -15.00
N GLY A 42 -1.32 23.45 -15.13
CA GLY A 42 -0.43 24.61 -15.02
C GLY A 42 0.25 24.69 -13.65
N PRO A 43 1.37 25.43 -13.56
CA PRO A 43 2.22 25.48 -12.37
C PRO A 43 1.75 26.49 -11.32
N GLU A 44 0.44 26.70 -11.17
CA GLU A 44 -0.10 27.63 -10.16
C GLU A 44 0.03 27.02 -8.75
N PRO A 45 0.89 27.56 -7.85
CA PRO A 45 1.17 26.95 -6.55
C PRO A 45 -0.05 26.79 -5.65
N SER A 46 -0.95 27.78 -5.64
CA SER A 46 -2.14 27.79 -4.81
C SER A 46 -3.13 26.67 -5.20
N LEU A 47 -3.28 26.44 -6.50
CA LEU A 47 -4.14 25.38 -7.02
C LEU A 47 -3.53 23.99 -6.75
N LEU A 48 -2.23 23.84 -7.01
CA LEU A 48 -1.52 22.57 -6.80
C LEU A 48 -1.56 22.16 -5.33
N ALA A 49 -1.29 23.06 -4.39
CA ALA A 49 -1.36 22.77 -2.97
C ALA A 49 -2.77 22.36 -2.54
N ARG A 50 -3.82 23.00 -3.07
CA ARG A 50 -5.22 22.70 -2.74
C ARG A 50 -5.67 21.31 -3.19
N ILE A 51 -5.17 20.80 -4.31
CA ILE A 51 -5.56 19.48 -4.84
C ILE A 51 -4.57 18.38 -4.47
N ALA A 52 -3.47 18.72 -3.80
CA ALA A 52 -2.36 17.83 -3.49
C ALA A 52 -2.78 16.59 -2.70
N ALA A 53 -3.65 16.76 -1.70
CA ALA A 53 -4.13 15.64 -0.87
C ALA A 53 -4.76 14.53 -1.73
N GLY A 54 -5.68 14.91 -2.62
CA GLY A 54 -6.33 13.98 -3.53
C GLY A 54 -5.36 13.34 -4.51
N ILE A 55 -4.49 14.13 -5.14
CA ILE A 55 -3.51 13.63 -6.12
C ILE A 55 -2.58 12.60 -5.51
N VAL A 56 -1.96 12.92 -4.36
CA VAL A 56 -1.01 12.04 -3.68
C VAL A 56 -1.68 10.72 -3.29
N TRP A 57 -2.86 10.77 -2.71
CA TRP A 57 -3.54 9.57 -2.24
C TRP A 57 -4.15 8.72 -3.34
N VAL A 58 -4.71 9.33 -4.39
CA VAL A 58 -5.16 8.58 -5.58
C VAL A 58 -3.98 7.90 -6.26
N ALA A 59 -2.86 8.61 -6.44
CA ALA A 59 -1.65 8.03 -7.01
C ALA A 59 -1.07 6.89 -6.15
N ALA A 60 -1.04 7.06 -4.81
CA ALA A 60 -0.58 6.03 -3.87
C ALA A 60 -1.48 4.79 -3.90
N LEU A 61 -2.80 4.98 -3.93
CA LEU A 61 -3.78 3.90 -4.02
C LEU A 61 -3.63 3.09 -5.31
N LEU A 62 -3.55 3.77 -6.45
CA LEU A 62 -3.38 3.10 -7.75
C LEU A 62 -2.03 2.38 -7.85
N SER A 63 -0.96 2.99 -7.33
CA SER A 63 0.37 2.37 -7.23
C SER A 63 0.34 1.12 -6.34
N ALA A 64 -0.35 1.18 -5.20
CA ALA A 64 -0.54 0.03 -4.32
C ALA A 64 -1.30 -1.11 -5.00
N LEU A 65 -2.39 -0.82 -5.72
CA LEU A 65 -3.14 -1.82 -6.48
C LEU A 65 -2.27 -2.51 -7.54
N LEU A 66 -1.46 -1.74 -8.27
CA LEU A 66 -0.56 -2.27 -9.29
C LEU A 66 0.47 -3.24 -8.70
N SER A 67 1.00 -2.94 -7.52
CA SER A 67 1.99 -3.79 -6.84
C SER A 67 1.38 -5.03 -6.20
N LEU A 68 0.16 -4.90 -5.66
CA LEU A 68 -0.51 -5.98 -4.93
C LEU A 68 -0.85 -7.18 -5.80
N GLU A 69 -1.12 -6.99 -7.09
CA GLU A 69 -1.54 -8.06 -8.00
C GLU A 69 -0.58 -9.25 -7.99
N ARG A 70 0.71 -9.02 -7.72
CA ARG A 70 1.76 -10.05 -7.72
C ARG A 70 2.00 -10.70 -6.37
N LEU A 71 1.48 -10.14 -5.26
CA LEU A 71 1.82 -10.52 -3.89
C LEU A 71 1.75 -12.02 -3.58
N PHE A 72 0.72 -12.71 -4.08
CA PHE A 72 0.55 -14.17 -3.93
C PHE A 72 0.48 -14.91 -5.27
N ARG A 73 0.34 -14.18 -6.39
CA ARG A 73 0.10 -14.78 -7.70
C ARG A 73 1.27 -15.60 -8.21
N ASP A 74 2.48 -15.08 -8.06
CA ASP A 74 3.70 -15.78 -8.49
C ASP A 74 3.90 -17.07 -7.67
N ASP A 75 3.70 -17.00 -6.34
CA ASP A 75 3.80 -18.16 -5.46
C ASP A 75 2.69 -19.21 -5.74
N PHE A 76 1.52 -18.78 -6.18
CA PHE A 76 0.46 -19.69 -6.61
C PHE A 76 0.80 -20.38 -7.92
N GLN A 77 1.37 -19.66 -8.89
CA GLN A 77 1.69 -20.20 -10.20
C GLN A 77 2.87 -21.18 -10.18
N ASP A 78 3.85 -20.95 -9.31
CA ASP A 78 5.05 -21.82 -9.17
C ASP A 78 4.89 -22.93 -8.12
N GLY A 79 3.73 -23.02 -7.44
CA GLY A 79 3.44 -24.01 -6.40
C GLY A 79 4.14 -23.75 -5.06
N SER A 80 4.85 -22.62 -4.90
CA SER A 80 5.53 -22.29 -3.64
C SER A 80 4.54 -21.90 -2.54
N LEU A 81 3.32 -21.47 -2.90
CA LEU A 81 2.26 -21.17 -1.95
C LEU A 81 1.84 -22.41 -1.15
N GLU A 82 1.70 -23.57 -1.81
CA GLU A 82 1.41 -24.86 -1.16
C GLU A 82 2.53 -25.26 -0.21
N GLN A 83 3.78 -25.08 -0.63
CA GLN A 83 4.94 -25.36 0.22
C GLN A 83 4.98 -24.46 1.46
N MET A 84 4.60 -23.18 1.33
CA MET A 84 4.49 -22.25 2.46
C MET A 84 3.42 -22.69 3.48
N MET A 85 2.34 -23.32 3.03
CA MET A 85 1.29 -23.84 3.92
C MET A 85 1.75 -25.07 4.71
N LEU A 86 2.74 -25.80 4.23
CA LEU A 86 3.33 -26.98 4.88
C LEU A 86 4.46 -26.63 5.87
N LEU A 87 4.88 -25.36 5.93
CA LEU A 87 5.91 -24.93 6.87
C LEU A 87 5.47 -25.13 8.32
N PRO A 88 6.40 -25.49 9.24
CA PRO A 88 6.10 -25.63 10.68
C PRO A 88 5.90 -24.26 11.36
N VAL A 89 5.34 -23.30 10.66
CA VAL A 89 5.06 -21.92 11.11
C VAL A 89 3.60 -21.61 10.79
N PRO A 90 2.83 -21.03 11.73
CA PRO A 90 1.45 -20.65 11.45
C PRO A 90 1.33 -19.74 10.22
N LEU A 91 0.46 -20.08 9.27
CA LEU A 91 0.26 -19.35 8.03
C LEU A 91 0.03 -17.84 8.22
N PRO A 92 -0.74 -17.37 9.23
CA PRO A 92 -0.87 -15.92 9.49
C PRO A 92 0.47 -15.20 9.72
N ILE A 93 1.46 -15.87 10.31
CA ILE A 93 2.80 -15.29 10.54
C ILE A 93 3.55 -15.13 9.21
N VAL A 94 3.45 -16.12 8.33
CA VAL A 94 4.03 -16.06 6.97
C VAL A 94 3.39 -14.94 6.17
N VAL A 95 2.06 -14.80 6.26
CA VAL A 95 1.30 -13.73 5.62
C VAL A 95 1.75 -12.35 6.10
N ILE A 96 1.87 -12.13 7.43
CA ILE A 96 2.38 -10.87 7.97
C ILE A 96 3.76 -10.56 7.37
N ALA A 97 4.66 -11.54 7.36
CA ALA A 97 6.01 -11.35 6.84
C ALA A 97 6.01 -10.94 5.36
N LYS A 98 5.15 -11.56 4.53
CA LYS A 98 5.00 -11.22 3.11
C LYS A 98 4.42 -9.81 2.91
N VAL A 99 3.37 -9.47 3.64
CA VAL A 99 2.73 -8.14 3.53
C VAL A 99 3.68 -7.04 4.00
N VAL A 100 4.44 -7.27 5.08
CA VAL A 100 5.47 -6.33 5.55
C VAL A 100 6.58 -6.18 4.52
N ALA A 101 7.07 -7.28 3.94
CA ALA A 101 8.07 -7.23 2.87
C ALA A 101 7.55 -6.45 1.64
N HIS A 102 6.32 -6.69 1.22
CA HIS A 102 5.66 -5.96 0.16
C HIS A 102 5.59 -4.45 0.47
N TRP A 103 5.15 -4.08 1.67
CA TRP A 103 5.09 -2.68 2.08
C TRP A 103 6.47 -2.01 2.08
N LEU A 104 7.50 -2.69 2.57
CA LEU A 104 8.88 -2.16 2.54
C LEU A 104 9.37 -1.90 1.10
N LEU A 105 8.91 -2.66 0.13
CA LEU A 105 9.31 -2.54 -1.27
C LEU A 105 8.47 -1.52 -2.05
N THR A 106 7.24 -1.28 -1.63
CA THR A 106 6.29 -0.45 -2.38
C THR A 106 5.87 0.81 -1.62
N GLY A 107 5.49 0.71 -0.35
CA GLY A 107 5.05 1.83 0.47
C GLY A 107 6.20 2.71 0.97
N LEU A 108 7.30 2.10 1.45
CA LEU A 108 8.45 2.85 1.94
C LEU A 108 9.09 3.76 0.87
N PRO A 109 9.28 3.32 -0.39
CA PRO A 109 9.79 4.22 -1.44
C PRO A 109 8.89 5.43 -1.70
N LEU A 110 7.56 5.31 -1.60
CA LEU A 110 6.65 6.45 -1.74
C LEU A 110 6.90 7.49 -0.65
N ILE A 111 7.13 7.03 0.59
CA ILE A 111 7.45 7.92 1.72
C ILE A 111 8.80 8.62 1.49
N LEU A 112 9.81 7.89 1.00
CA LEU A 112 11.13 8.45 0.72
C LEU A 112 11.12 9.50 -0.40
N ILE A 113 10.21 9.38 -1.36
CA ILE A 113 10.04 10.35 -2.46
C ILE A 113 9.15 11.54 -2.04
N SER A 114 8.49 11.49 -0.89
CA SER A 114 7.58 12.55 -0.44
C SER A 114 8.18 13.97 -0.43
N PRO A 115 9.48 14.22 -0.18
CA PRO A 115 10.05 15.56 -0.32
C PRO A 115 9.99 16.11 -1.77
N LEU A 116 10.11 15.24 -2.77
CA LEU A 116 9.92 15.61 -4.17
C LEU A 116 8.47 16.04 -4.43
N LEU A 117 7.49 15.38 -3.80
CA LEU A 117 6.09 15.75 -3.90
C LEU A 117 5.83 17.14 -3.31
N ALA A 118 6.46 17.45 -2.17
CA ALA A 118 6.33 18.77 -1.55
C ALA A 118 6.80 19.89 -2.49
N VAL A 119 7.88 19.67 -3.23
CA VAL A 119 8.38 20.65 -4.22
C VAL A 119 7.43 20.72 -5.42
N LEU A 120 7.04 19.58 -6.00
CA LEU A 120 6.21 19.53 -7.21
C LEU A 120 4.80 20.11 -6.99
N LEU A 121 4.25 19.93 -5.79
CA LEU A 121 2.89 20.35 -5.44
C LEU A 121 2.87 21.63 -4.58
N SER A 122 4.05 22.29 -4.42
CA SER A 122 4.19 23.53 -3.65
C SER A 122 3.64 23.48 -2.22
N LEU A 123 3.90 22.35 -1.52
CA LEU A 123 3.43 22.14 -0.16
C LEU A 123 4.32 22.90 0.84
N ASP A 124 3.69 23.51 1.84
CA ASP A 124 4.38 23.97 3.03
C ASP A 124 4.82 22.81 3.93
N PHE A 125 5.71 23.07 4.89
CA PHE A 125 6.30 22.04 5.73
C PHE A 125 5.25 21.26 6.56
N ASN A 126 4.22 21.96 7.08
CA ASN A 126 3.18 21.32 7.90
C ASN A 126 2.31 20.36 7.06
N THR A 127 1.92 20.81 5.88
CA THR A 127 1.15 20.00 4.92
C THR A 127 1.97 18.79 4.44
N TRP A 128 3.25 18.99 4.12
CA TRP A 128 4.16 17.88 3.78
C TRP A 128 4.29 16.88 4.93
N LEU A 129 4.43 17.34 6.18
CA LEU A 129 4.50 16.46 7.33
C LEU A 129 3.23 15.62 7.49
N ALA A 130 2.05 16.21 7.25
CA ALA A 130 0.79 15.47 7.25
C ALA A 130 0.75 14.41 6.12
N VAL A 131 1.27 14.73 4.92
CA VAL A 131 1.43 13.74 3.84
C VAL A 131 2.31 12.58 4.30
N VAL A 132 3.46 12.84 4.89
CA VAL A 132 4.37 11.79 5.40
C VAL A 132 3.68 10.93 6.45
N MET A 133 3.05 11.55 7.46
CA MET A 133 2.37 10.82 8.55
C MET A 133 1.22 9.95 8.03
N THR A 134 0.41 10.49 7.12
CA THR A 134 -0.68 9.71 6.53
C THR A 134 -0.15 8.57 5.65
N LEU A 135 0.91 8.77 4.87
CA LEU A 135 1.56 7.71 4.08
C LEU A 135 2.15 6.61 4.98
N VAL A 136 2.83 6.97 6.08
CA VAL A 136 3.42 6.00 7.03
C VAL A 136 2.36 5.09 7.64
N ILE A 137 1.17 5.61 7.94
CA ILE A 137 0.09 4.84 8.57
C ILE A 137 -0.80 4.18 7.49
N GLY A 138 -1.12 4.90 6.43
CA GLY A 138 -2.10 4.47 5.45
C GLY A 138 -1.55 3.46 4.44
N THR A 139 -0.29 3.59 3.99
CA THR A 139 0.25 2.65 2.98
C THR A 139 0.40 1.21 3.51
N PRO A 140 0.82 0.94 4.76
CA PRO A 140 0.76 -0.41 5.27
C PRO A 140 -0.69 -0.89 5.44
N THR A 141 -1.63 -0.01 5.80
CA THR A 141 -3.06 -0.36 5.86
C THR A 141 -3.58 -0.80 4.50
N LEU A 142 -3.22 -0.08 3.41
CA LEU A 142 -3.53 -0.49 2.03
C LEU A 142 -2.95 -1.87 1.71
N SER A 143 -1.70 -2.14 2.09
CA SER A 143 -1.05 -3.44 1.82
C SER A 143 -1.77 -4.58 2.55
N PHE A 144 -2.12 -4.42 3.82
CA PHE A 144 -2.80 -5.45 4.60
C PHE A 144 -4.22 -5.71 4.10
N ILE A 145 -5.01 -4.67 3.86
CA ILE A 145 -6.39 -4.82 3.37
C ILE A 145 -6.39 -5.36 1.93
N GLY A 146 -5.52 -4.81 1.07
CA GLY A 146 -5.42 -5.26 -0.32
C GLY A 146 -5.00 -6.72 -0.47
N ALA A 147 -4.15 -7.21 0.44
CA ALA A 147 -3.73 -8.61 0.45
C ALA A 147 -4.91 -9.59 0.64
N ILE A 148 -6.01 -9.18 1.32
CA ILE A 148 -7.24 -9.99 1.38
C ILE A 148 -7.81 -10.19 -0.03
N GLY A 149 -7.92 -9.10 -0.80
CA GLY A 149 -8.43 -9.16 -2.17
C GLY A 149 -7.58 -10.04 -3.07
N VAL A 150 -6.24 -9.94 -2.97
CA VAL A 150 -5.33 -10.81 -3.72
C VAL A 150 -5.53 -12.27 -3.36
N ALA A 151 -5.60 -12.59 -2.05
CA ALA A 151 -5.79 -13.97 -1.58
C ALA A 151 -7.10 -14.59 -2.09
N LEU A 152 -8.18 -13.78 -2.20
CA LEU A 152 -9.47 -14.22 -2.72
C LEU A 152 -9.49 -14.40 -4.25
N THR A 153 -8.59 -13.73 -4.96
CA THR A 153 -8.59 -13.70 -6.43
C THR A 153 -7.41 -14.43 -7.06
N VAL A 154 -6.50 -14.99 -6.26
CA VAL A 154 -5.23 -15.57 -6.74
C VAL A 154 -5.43 -16.73 -7.73
N GLY A 155 -6.44 -17.57 -7.54
CA GLY A 155 -6.78 -18.69 -8.43
C GLY A 155 -7.60 -18.31 -9.68
N LEU A 156 -7.97 -17.03 -9.86
CA LEU A 156 -8.86 -16.60 -10.92
C LEU A 156 -8.09 -16.07 -12.13
N GLN A 157 -8.53 -16.45 -13.35
CA GLN A 157 -7.88 -16.00 -14.61
C GLN A 157 -7.90 -14.47 -14.79
N LYS A 158 -8.96 -13.78 -14.33
CA LYS A 158 -9.12 -12.32 -14.38
C LYS A 158 -8.97 -11.68 -13.00
N GLY A 159 -8.08 -12.20 -12.18
CA GLY A 159 -7.91 -11.78 -10.78
C GLY A 159 -7.67 -10.28 -10.59
N GLY A 160 -6.90 -9.63 -11.45
CA GLY A 160 -6.57 -8.20 -11.30
C GLY A 160 -7.77 -7.26 -11.38
N VAL A 161 -8.72 -7.51 -12.29
CA VAL A 161 -9.96 -6.70 -12.41
C VAL A 161 -10.85 -6.92 -11.17
N LEU A 162 -11.00 -8.18 -10.76
CA LEU A 162 -11.79 -8.53 -9.57
C LEU A 162 -11.14 -7.99 -8.29
N LEU A 163 -9.81 -8.00 -8.21
CA LEU A 163 -9.05 -7.39 -7.13
C LEU A 163 -9.41 -5.92 -6.98
N SER A 164 -9.31 -5.15 -8.06
CA SER A 164 -9.61 -3.71 -8.02
C SER A 164 -11.05 -3.45 -7.59
N LEU A 165 -12.02 -4.20 -8.15
CA LEU A 165 -13.44 -4.05 -7.82
C LEU A 165 -13.74 -4.34 -6.35
N LEU A 166 -13.05 -5.33 -5.75
CA LEU A 166 -13.26 -5.75 -4.37
C LEU A 166 -12.55 -4.82 -3.38
N VAL A 167 -11.34 -4.37 -3.73
CA VAL A 167 -10.45 -3.65 -2.81
C VAL A 167 -10.73 -2.15 -2.80
N LEU A 168 -11.10 -1.54 -3.94
CA LEU A 168 -11.37 -0.10 -4.02
C LEU A 168 -12.39 0.40 -2.99
N PRO A 169 -13.56 -0.23 -2.77
CA PRO A 169 -14.49 0.19 -1.74
C PRO A 169 -13.90 0.15 -0.32
N LEU A 170 -13.02 -0.83 -0.04
CA LEU A 170 -12.36 -0.96 1.26
C LEU A 170 -11.30 0.13 1.50
N TYR A 171 -10.77 0.72 0.43
CA TYR A 171 -9.79 1.80 0.50
C TYR A 171 -10.40 3.18 0.69
N ILE A 172 -11.71 3.35 0.40
CA ILE A 172 -12.40 4.66 0.53
C ILE A 172 -12.24 5.28 1.92
N PRO A 173 -12.44 4.55 3.03
CA PRO A 173 -12.27 5.16 4.36
C PRO A 173 -10.84 5.67 4.61
N ILE A 174 -9.82 4.92 4.17
CA ILE A 174 -8.42 5.34 4.28
C ILE A 174 -8.19 6.62 3.51
N LEU A 175 -8.69 6.68 2.26
CA LEU A 175 -8.59 7.85 1.39
C LEU A 175 -9.22 9.08 2.06
N ILE A 176 -10.44 8.94 2.60
CA ILE A 176 -11.17 10.06 3.22
C ILE A 176 -10.39 10.62 4.42
N PHE A 177 -9.96 9.78 5.34
CA PHE A 177 -9.26 10.25 6.55
C PHE A 177 -7.87 10.78 6.24
N ALA A 178 -7.17 10.20 5.29
CA ALA A 178 -5.84 10.65 4.90
C ALA A 178 -5.88 12.00 4.17
N THR A 179 -6.78 12.18 3.21
CA THR A 179 -6.95 13.48 2.53
C THR A 179 -7.45 14.55 3.49
N SER A 180 -8.43 14.23 4.36
CA SER A 180 -8.91 15.15 5.39
C SER A 180 -7.82 15.59 6.38
N ALA A 181 -6.86 14.71 6.71
CA ALA A 181 -5.73 15.09 7.55
C ALA A 181 -4.81 16.10 6.86
N ILE A 182 -4.52 15.89 5.58
CA ILE A 182 -3.69 16.79 4.78
C ILE A 182 -4.38 18.14 4.57
N ASP A 183 -5.69 18.14 4.27
CA ASP A 183 -6.48 19.35 4.11
C ASP A 183 -6.54 20.14 5.42
N ALA A 184 -6.72 19.48 6.57
CA ALA A 184 -6.68 20.14 7.88
C ALA A 184 -5.32 20.79 8.14
N ALA A 185 -4.20 20.08 7.82
CA ALA A 185 -2.86 20.63 7.96
C ALA A 185 -2.64 21.87 7.08
N SER A 186 -3.12 21.87 5.83
CA SER A 186 -3.01 23.00 4.90
C SER A 186 -3.75 24.25 5.36
N LEU A 187 -4.78 24.06 6.20
CA LEU A 187 -5.54 25.14 6.84
C LEU A 187 -5.00 25.53 8.21
N GLY A 188 -3.86 24.98 8.63
CA GLY A 188 -3.28 25.21 9.96
C GLY A 188 -4.08 24.61 11.12
N MET A 189 -4.99 23.68 10.83
CA MET A 189 -5.79 22.99 11.84
C MET A 189 -5.11 21.71 12.35
N THR A 190 -5.52 21.24 13.54
CA THR A 190 -5.05 19.96 14.08
C THR A 190 -5.68 18.79 13.34
N TYR A 191 -4.86 17.77 13.01
CA TYR A 191 -5.28 16.56 12.31
C TYR A 191 -5.06 15.27 13.10
N ASN A 192 -4.86 15.40 14.44
CA ASN A 192 -4.60 14.25 15.31
C ASN A 192 -5.75 13.23 15.32
N GLY A 193 -7.00 13.70 15.19
CA GLY A 193 -8.18 12.83 15.11
C GLY A 193 -8.15 11.92 13.91
N GLN A 194 -7.83 12.47 12.74
CA GLN A 194 -7.73 11.71 11.49
C GLN A 194 -6.59 10.68 11.56
N LEU A 195 -5.42 11.07 12.10
CA LEU A 195 -4.30 10.14 12.31
C LEU A 195 -4.65 9.04 13.31
N ALA A 196 -5.41 9.35 14.37
CA ALA A 196 -5.85 8.34 15.34
C ALA A 196 -6.78 7.31 14.69
N ILE A 197 -7.71 7.74 13.82
CA ILE A 197 -8.59 6.84 13.07
C ILE A 197 -7.78 5.98 12.08
N LEU A 198 -6.85 6.57 11.33
CA LEU A 198 -5.96 5.83 10.43
C LEU A 198 -5.12 4.81 11.21
N GLY A 199 -4.60 5.19 12.40
CA GLY A 199 -3.88 4.29 13.29
C GLY A 199 -4.75 3.13 13.78
N ALA A 200 -5.99 3.40 14.16
CA ALA A 200 -6.94 2.36 14.55
C ALA A 200 -7.24 1.39 13.38
N MET A 201 -7.39 1.92 12.16
CA MET A 201 -7.56 1.11 10.95
C MET A 201 -6.34 0.23 10.69
N LEU A 202 -5.12 0.78 10.84
CA LEU A 202 -3.88 0.01 10.71
C LEU A 202 -3.81 -1.12 11.74
N MET A 203 -4.09 -0.83 13.01
CA MET A 203 -4.09 -1.85 14.07
C MET A 203 -5.13 -2.94 13.81
N GLY A 204 -6.34 -2.57 13.38
CA GLY A 204 -7.36 -3.52 12.95
C GLY A 204 -6.91 -4.35 11.74
N ALA A 205 -6.27 -3.72 10.75
CA ALA A 205 -5.74 -4.43 9.59
C ALA A 205 -4.64 -5.44 10.00
N ILE A 206 -3.63 -5.04 10.77
CA ILE A 206 -2.55 -5.93 11.21
C ILE A 206 -3.08 -7.13 12.02
N THR A 207 -4.11 -6.93 12.83
CA THR A 207 -4.64 -7.99 13.70
C THR A 207 -5.60 -8.94 13.00
N LEU A 208 -6.47 -8.46 12.12
CA LEU A 208 -7.56 -9.23 11.53
C LEU A 208 -7.19 -9.82 10.16
N THR A 209 -6.48 -9.04 9.31
CA THR A 209 -6.26 -9.46 7.93
C THR A 209 -5.40 -10.72 7.77
N PRO A 210 -4.38 -11.02 8.60
CA PRO A 210 -3.59 -12.24 8.45
C PRO A 210 -4.42 -13.51 8.58
N PHE A 211 -5.43 -13.50 9.44
CA PHE A 211 -6.35 -14.64 9.59
C PHE A 211 -7.30 -14.75 8.39
N ALA A 212 -7.86 -13.63 7.93
CA ALA A 212 -8.72 -13.58 6.76
C ALA A 212 -7.97 -14.04 5.48
N ILE A 213 -6.74 -13.55 5.28
CA ILE A 213 -5.88 -13.95 4.17
C ILE A 213 -5.55 -15.44 4.24
N SER A 214 -5.19 -15.94 5.42
CA SER A 214 -4.87 -17.36 5.60
C SER A 214 -6.05 -18.27 5.30
N ALA A 215 -7.26 -17.86 5.69
CA ALA A 215 -8.49 -18.58 5.36
C ALA A 215 -8.77 -18.56 3.84
N ALA A 216 -8.64 -17.38 3.20
CA ALA A 216 -8.84 -17.22 1.76
C ALA A 216 -7.86 -18.07 0.94
N LEU A 217 -6.56 -18.05 1.28
CA LEU A 217 -5.53 -18.84 0.59
C LEU A 217 -5.81 -20.35 0.69
N ARG A 218 -6.26 -20.85 1.84
CA ARG A 218 -6.62 -22.27 2.00
C ARG A 218 -7.78 -22.70 1.10
N VAL A 219 -8.74 -21.79 0.86
CA VAL A 219 -9.87 -22.06 -0.06
C VAL A 219 -9.42 -22.00 -1.51
N SER A 220 -8.47 -21.13 -1.85
CA SER A 220 -8.02 -20.95 -3.23
C SER A 220 -7.07 -22.06 -3.72
N VAL A 221 -6.44 -22.81 -2.81
CA VAL A 221 -5.51 -23.92 -3.12
C VAL A 221 -6.21 -25.29 -3.15
N ASN A 222 -7.41 -25.41 -2.55
CA ASN A 222 -8.22 -26.64 -2.60
C ASN A 222 -9.18 -26.61 -3.80
#